data_1eb3158ac10f1e5b53e178f2cec59bf9
#
_entry.id   1eb3158ac10f1e5b53e178f2cec59bf9
#
_cell.length_a   1.000
_cell.length_b   1.000
_cell.length_c   1.000
_cell.angle_alpha   90.00
_cell.angle_beta   90.00
_cell.angle_gamma   90.00
#
_symmetry.space_group_name_H-M   'P 1'
#
loop_
_entity.id
_entity.type
_entity.pdbx_description
1 polymer ?
#
loop_
_entity_poly.entity_id
_entity_poly.type
_entity_poly.pdbx_seq_one_letter_code
_entity_poly.pdbx_strand_id
1 'polypeptide(L)'
;MAGPFTTSTKGNEYLLVMIDIASKFYVLRAIPDKSAATIAIQVLDVISTYGPMRKLQSDCGREFVNSLMTCIKENVGFEHALISQYHPRANGASERAVQSAVNTIKKQIVGNVADWDQKVPSAQLFLNSKYNARTKSTPFSIMFGRNPNDFADFSKEKDSVTTEKIQRELREKIKRMTEVVYPAVYEQVKSVTEKQKKKFDESHKLSEFPIRSTVMILITEKQNKLDPKYKGFYTVVRKTAANTYVLKNEKGFLEPRNYPPSLLKKVSDKILENKNDFFEVEAIIGHKKGDDNKYMYRCKWLDYDESYDTWEPEENFTDPKFIKEYWQRIGEAPEGIKDINKANKKLLKGMKVANPTPKQEAGIKRKRNAKTVHNKNKRSRS
;
A
#
# COMPACT_ATOMS: atom_id res chain seq x y z
N MET A 1 4.11 -5.01 -15.34
CA MET A 1 3.80 -4.50 -16.69
C MET A 1 4.32 -3.09 -16.84
N ALA A 2 4.75 -2.65 -18.05
CA ALA A 2 5.19 -1.28 -18.34
C ALA A 2 4.44 -0.73 -19.55
N GLY A 3 4.26 0.58 -19.59
CA GLY A 3 3.53 1.32 -20.62
C GLY A 3 2.47 2.25 -20.03
N PRO A 4 1.69 2.99 -20.86
CA PRO A 4 1.75 2.91 -22.32
C PRO A 4 3.05 3.50 -22.88
N PHE A 5 3.57 2.87 -23.92
CA PHE A 5 4.66 3.37 -24.75
C PHE A 5 4.09 4.01 -26.02
N THR A 6 4.97 4.59 -26.84
CA THR A 6 4.59 4.96 -28.21
C THR A 6 4.04 3.72 -28.92
N THR A 7 2.86 3.84 -29.52
CA THR A 7 2.24 2.74 -30.27
C THR A 7 3.22 2.23 -31.32
N SER A 8 3.51 0.93 -31.29
CA SER A 8 4.46 0.34 -32.22
C SER A 8 3.86 0.18 -33.61
N THR A 9 4.70 -0.09 -34.60
CA THR A 9 4.26 -0.41 -35.99
C THR A 9 3.31 -1.61 -36.07
N LYS A 10 3.31 -2.48 -35.02
CA LYS A 10 2.40 -3.62 -34.89
C LYS A 10 1.21 -3.35 -33.95
N GLY A 11 1.03 -2.10 -33.52
CA GLY A 11 -0.07 -1.69 -32.64
C GLY A 11 0.13 -2.03 -31.16
N ASN A 12 1.36 -2.34 -30.73
CA ASN A 12 1.63 -2.63 -29.31
C ASN A 12 1.91 -1.34 -28.52
N GLU A 13 1.38 -1.28 -27.30
CA GLU A 13 1.58 -0.13 -26.38
C GLU A 13 2.16 -0.52 -25.04
N TYR A 14 2.12 -1.80 -24.68
CA TYR A 14 2.55 -2.28 -23.37
C TYR A 14 3.57 -3.41 -23.48
N LEU A 15 4.42 -3.50 -22.46
CA LEU A 15 5.35 -4.60 -22.25
C LEU A 15 4.89 -5.41 -21.03
N LEU A 16 4.45 -6.63 -21.25
CA LEU A 16 4.23 -7.61 -20.19
C LEU A 16 5.56 -8.26 -19.86
N VAL A 17 5.95 -8.20 -18.59
CA VAL A 17 7.17 -8.81 -18.05
C VAL A 17 6.78 -9.87 -17.04
N MET A 18 7.12 -11.10 -17.33
CA MET A 18 7.01 -12.23 -16.43
C MET A 18 8.42 -12.71 -16.09
N ILE A 19 8.64 -13.09 -14.84
CA ILE A 19 9.95 -13.55 -14.36
C ILE A 19 9.77 -14.76 -13.46
N ASP A 20 10.50 -15.83 -13.72
CA ASP A 20 10.62 -16.92 -12.78
C ASP A 20 11.49 -16.50 -11.59
N ILE A 21 10.95 -16.66 -10.37
CA ILE A 21 11.61 -16.17 -9.15
C ILE A 21 12.88 -16.98 -8.82
N ALA A 22 12.91 -18.25 -9.17
CA ALA A 22 14.04 -19.15 -8.87
C ALA A 22 15.21 -18.94 -9.85
N SER A 23 14.98 -19.12 -11.12
CA SER A 23 16.00 -19.01 -12.17
C SER A 23 16.32 -17.57 -12.59
N LYS A 24 15.40 -16.62 -12.30
CA LYS A 24 15.40 -15.25 -12.85
C LYS A 24 15.20 -15.20 -14.35
N PHE A 25 14.59 -16.22 -14.93
CA PHE A 25 14.29 -16.28 -16.35
C PHE A 25 13.18 -15.30 -16.72
N TYR A 26 13.43 -14.49 -17.74
CA TYR A 26 12.50 -13.48 -18.24
C TYR A 26 11.69 -14.02 -19.39
N VAL A 27 10.38 -13.78 -19.36
CA VAL A 27 9.49 -13.86 -20.50
C VAL A 27 8.92 -12.48 -20.76
N LEU A 28 9.21 -11.94 -21.94
CA LEU A 28 8.80 -10.60 -22.35
C LEU A 28 7.81 -10.70 -23.50
N ARG A 29 6.71 -9.96 -23.44
CA ARG A 29 5.70 -9.87 -24.51
C ARG A 29 5.32 -8.42 -24.75
N ALA A 30 5.42 -7.98 -25.99
CA ALA A 30 4.79 -6.74 -26.43
C ALA A 30 3.30 -7.03 -26.64
N ILE A 31 2.42 -6.20 -26.10
CA ILE A 31 0.97 -6.38 -26.14
C ILE A 31 0.27 -5.06 -26.50
N PRO A 32 -0.87 -5.13 -27.22
CA PRO A 32 -1.56 -3.93 -27.68
C PRO A 32 -2.25 -3.19 -26.51
N ASP A 33 -2.80 -3.92 -25.57
CA ASP A 33 -3.56 -3.39 -24.45
C ASP A 33 -3.30 -4.17 -23.16
N LYS A 34 -3.87 -3.70 -22.06
CA LYS A 34 -3.83 -4.37 -20.76
C LYS A 34 -5.15 -5.03 -20.39
N SER A 35 -5.94 -5.44 -21.36
CA SER A 35 -7.20 -6.13 -21.11
C SER A 35 -6.98 -7.48 -20.43
N ALA A 36 -7.97 -7.93 -19.69
CA ALA A 36 -7.96 -9.24 -19.05
C ALA A 36 -7.75 -10.38 -20.08
N ALA A 37 -8.37 -10.26 -21.25
CA ALA A 37 -8.24 -11.25 -22.32
C ALA A 37 -6.82 -11.32 -22.89
N THR A 38 -6.21 -10.17 -23.18
CA THR A 38 -4.83 -10.09 -23.67
C THR A 38 -3.86 -10.72 -22.65
N ILE A 39 -3.98 -10.39 -21.38
CA ILE A 39 -3.12 -10.96 -20.32
C ILE A 39 -3.35 -12.47 -20.17
N ALA A 40 -4.61 -12.92 -20.18
CA ALA A 40 -4.95 -14.34 -20.07
C ALA A 40 -4.31 -15.18 -21.20
N ILE A 41 -4.36 -14.70 -22.43
CA ILE A 41 -3.72 -15.34 -23.59
C ILE A 41 -2.21 -15.46 -23.37
N GLN A 42 -1.54 -14.41 -22.89
CA GLN A 42 -0.09 -14.45 -22.64
C GLN A 42 0.28 -15.40 -21.50
N VAL A 43 -0.55 -15.49 -20.46
CA VAL A 43 -0.34 -16.47 -19.37
C VAL A 43 -0.51 -17.90 -19.87
N LEU A 44 -1.53 -18.16 -20.70
CA LEU A 44 -1.72 -19.48 -21.33
C LEU A 44 -0.57 -19.85 -22.28
N ASP A 45 -0.02 -18.90 -23.05
CA ASP A 45 1.17 -19.10 -23.89
C ASP A 45 2.39 -19.53 -23.05
N VAL A 46 2.59 -18.89 -21.90
CA VAL A 46 3.66 -19.28 -20.97
C VAL A 46 3.42 -20.68 -20.40
N ILE A 47 2.19 -20.99 -20.00
CA ILE A 47 1.85 -22.33 -19.48
C ILE A 47 2.07 -23.41 -20.55
N SER A 48 1.67 -23.15 -21.79
CA SER A 48 1.86 -24.10 -22.91
C SER A 48 3.33 -24.31 -23.27
N THR A 49 4.17 -23.27 -23.12
CA THR A 49 5.59 -23.31 -23.48
C THR A 49 6.46 -23.94 -22.40
N TYR A 50 6.20 -23.59 -21.14
CA TYR A 50 7.08 -23.93 -20.00
C TYR A 50 6.45 -24.89 -19.00
N GLY A 51 5.19 -25.25 -19.18
CA GLY A 51 4.40 -26.03 -18.23
C GLY A 51 3.72 -25.18 -17.16
N PRO A 52 2.79 -25.79 -16.39
CA PRO A 52 2.05 -25.09 -15.35
C PRO A 52 2.97 -24.66 -14.21
N MET A 53 2.79 -23.43 -13.75
CA MET A 53 3.48 -22.90 -12.59
C MET A 53 2.78 -23.33 -11.29
N ARG A 54 3.52 -23.47 -10.19
CA ARG A 54 2.90 -23.72 -8.87
C ARG A 54 2.19 -22.48 -8.33
N LYS A 55 2.78 -21.30 -8.60
CA LYS A 55 2.32 -20.05 -8.04
C LYS A 55 2.57 -18.91 -9.03
N LEU A 56 1.52 -18.21 -9.36
CA LEU A 56 1.57 -16.93 -10.07
C LEU A 56 1.46 -15.80 -9.05
N GLN A 57 2.34 -14.82 -9.13
CA GLN A 57 2.32 -13.66 -8.27
C GLN A 57 2.10 -12.40 -9.13
N SER A 58 1.10 -11.61 -8.78
CA SER A 58 0.82 -10.32 -9.45
C SER A 58 0.43 -9.26 -8.42
N ASP A 59 0.36 -8.01 -8.85
CA ASP A 59 -0.33 -6.96 -8.10
C ASP A 59 -1.86 -7.16 -8.18
N CYS A 60 -2.61 -6.26 -7.53
CA CYS A 60 -4.07 -6.29 -7.52
C CYS A 60 -4.69 -5.53 -8.71
N GLY A 61 -3.97 -5.38 -9.83
CA GLY A 61 -4.49 -4.79 -11.05
C GLY A 61 -5.71 -5.56 -11.58
N ARG A 62 -6.70 -4.84 -12.13
CA ARG A 62 -7.93 -5.46 -12.68
C ARG A 62 -7.61 -6.42 -13.83
N GLU A 63 -6.52 -6.19 -14.53
CA GLU A 63 -5.99 -7.05 -15.58
C GLU A 63 -5.60 -8.45 -15.09
N PHE A 64 -5.25 -8.59 -13.80
CA PHE A 64 -4.88 -9.86 -13.17
C PHE A 64 -5.98 -10.42 -12.26
N VAL A 65 -6.88 -9.56 -11.75
CA VAL A 65 -7.95 -9.94 -10.81
C VAL A 65 -9.28 -9.89 -11.55
N ASN A 66 -9.60 -10.97 -12.25
CA ASN A 66 -10.81 -11.10 -13.06
C ASN A 66 -11.24 -12.56 -13.20
N SER A 67 -12.43 -12.78 -13.76
CA SER A 67 -13.02 -14.11 -13.94
C SER A 67 -12.20 -15.02 -14.88
N LEU A 68 -11.56 -14.46 -15.91
CA LEU A 68 -10.72 -15.24 -16.83
C LEU A 68 -9.51 -15.82 -16.11
N MET A 69 -8.81 -15.01 -15.32
CA MET A 69 -7.66 -15.48 -14.55
C MET A 69 -8.08 -16.51 -13.50
N THR A 70 -9.24 -16.32 -12.88
CA THR A 70 -9.81 -17.31 -11.95
C THR A 70 -10.08 -18.63 -12.65
N CYS A 71 -10.69 -18.60 -13.83
CA CYS A 71 -10.95 -19.80 -14.62
C CYS A 71 -9.65 -20.54 -15.02
N ILE A 72 -8.62 -19.80 -15.48
CA ILE A 72 -7.31 -20.40 -15.81
C ILE A 72 -6.69 -21.04 -14.57
N LYS A 73 -6.69 -20.33 -13.42
CA LYS A 73 -6.18 -20.82 -12.14
C LYS A 73 -6.83 -22.15 -11.74
N GLU A 74 -8.17 -22.21 -11.83
CA GLU A 74 -8.94 -23.41 -11.42
C GLU A 74 -8.69 -24.60 -12.36
N ASN A 75 -8.64 -24.36 -13.67
CA ASN A 75 -8.41 -25.43 -14.66
C ASN A 75 -6.96 -25.94 -14.69
N VAL A 76 -5.98 -25.07 -14.42
CA VAL A 76 -4.56 -25.42 -14.44
C VAL A 76 -4.06 -25.86 -13.05
N GLY A 77 -4.68 -25.39 -11.98
CA GLY A 77 -4.38 -25.78 -10.61
C GLY A 77 -3.19 -25.01 -9.97
N PHE A 78 -2.95 -23.74 -10.34
CA PHE A 78 -1.91 -22.95 -9.70
C PHE A 78 -2.46 -22.01 -8.61
N GLU A 79 -1.61 -21.65 -7.64
CA GLU A 79 -1.93 -20.60 -6.65
C GLU A 79 -1.72 -19.21 -7.25
N HIS A 80 -2.75 -18.34 -7.21
CA HIS A 80 -2.60 -16.92 -7.56
C HIS A 80 -2.42 -16.09 -6.30
N ALA A 81 -1.20 -15.60 -6.07
CA ALA A 81 -0.87 -14.74 -4.93
C ALA A 81 -0.90 -13.28 -5.32
N LEU A 82 -1.83 -12.55 -4.74
CA LEU A 82 -1.97 -11.11 -4.95
C LEU A 82 -1.08 -10.35 -3.95
N ILE A 83 -0.28 -9.43 -4.47
CA ILE A 83 0.52 -8.53 -3.66
C ILE A 83 -0.24 -7.22 -3.49
N SER A 84 -0.38 -6.77 -2.25
CA SER A 84 -0.96 -5.46 -1.96
C SER A 84 -0.09 -4.35 -2.58
N GLN A 85 -0.72 -3.37 -3.22
CA GLN A 85 -0.07 -2.24 -3.92
C GLN A 85 0.92 -1.45 -3.06
N TYR A 86 0.81 -1.54 -1.74
CA TYR A 86 1.62 -0.81 -0.78
C TYR A 86 2.64 -1.68 -0.04
N HIS A 87 3.01 -2.83 -0.61
CA HIS A 87 4.06 -3.70 -0.05
C HIS A 87 5.33 -3.65 -0.92
N PRO A 88 6.16 -2.57 -0.83
CA PRO A 88 7.30 -2.33 -1.73
C PRO A 88 8.30 -3.48 -1.77
N ARG A 89 8.40 -4.26 -0.68
CA ARG A 89 9.32 -5.40 -0.57
C ARG A 89 8.89 -6.60 -1.40
N ALA A 90 7.60 -6.91 -1.43
CA ALA A 90 7.08 -8.03 -2.19
C ALA A 90 7.11 -7.74 -3.70
N ASN A 91 6.89 -6.47 -4.07
CA ASN A 91 6.83 -6.03 -5.48
C ASN A 91 8.20 -5.63 -6.04
N GLY A 92 9.19 -5.33 -5.19
CA GLY A 92 10.50 -4.80 -5.62
C GLY A 92 11.30 -5.73 -6.54
N ALA A 93 11.03 -7.05 -6.57
CA ALA A 93 11.65 -7.95 -7.55
C ALA A 93 11.03 -7.77 -8.93
N SER A 94 9.70 -7.68 -9.02
CA SER A 94 8.96 -7.46 -10.25
C SER A 94 9.25 -6.07 -10.83
N GLU A 95 9.27 -5.03 -10.00
CA GLU A 95 9.62 -3.66 -10.41
C GLU A 95 11.01 -3.57 -11.01
N ARG A 96 12.01 -4.19 -10.36
CA ARG A 96 13.38 -4.26 -10.91
C ARG A 96 13.46 -5.05 -12.19
N ALA A 97 12.67 -6.12 -12.33
CA ALA A 97 12.61 -6.88 -13.58
C ALA A 97 12.03 -6.04 -14.72
N VAL A 98 10.94 -5.33 -14.47
CA VAL A 98 10.35 -4.38 -15.44
C VAL A 98 11.36 -3.30 -15.83
N GLN A 99 12.01 -2.67 -14.84
CA GLN A 99 13.02 -1.64 -15.10
C GLN A 99 14.20 -2.17 -15.93
N SER A 100 14.66 -3.38 -15.63
CA SER A 100 15.75 -4.03 -16.40
C SER A 100 15.35 -4.32 -17.85
N ALA A 101 14.14 -4.83 -18.06
CA ALA A 101 13.60 -5.10 -19.38
C ALA A 101 13.48 -3.82 -20.21
N VAL A 102 12.83 -2.80 -19.65
CA VAL A 102 12.66 -1.50 -20.32
C VAL A 102 14.01 -0.85 -20.64
N ASN A 103 14.96 -0.85 -19.72
CA ASN A 103 16.28 -0.29 -19.96
C ASN A 103 17.06 -1.07 -21.01
N THR A 104 16.89 -2.39 -21.10
CA THR A 104 17.54 -3.21 -22.12
C THR A 104 16.96 -2.92 -23.50
N ILE A 105 15.63 -2.79 -23.61
CA ILE A 105 14.98 -2.39 -24.86
C ILE A 105 15.42 -0.98 -25.28
N LYS A 106 15.39 -0.01 -24.36
CA LYS A 106 15.82 1.37 -24.65
C LYS A 106 17.24 1.46 -25.23
N LYS A 107 18.16 0.65 -24.73
CA LYS A 107 19.56 0.61 -25.23
C LYS A 107 19.69 0.01 -26.63
N GLN A 108 18.70 -0.75 -27.09
CA GLN A 108 18.69 -1.40 -28.41
C GLN A 108 17.92 -0.58 -29.47
N ILE A 109 17.20 0.45 -29.04
CA ILE A 109 16.49 1.34 -29.98
C ILE A 109 17.51 2.26 -30.61
N VAL A 110 17.64 2.17 -31.93
CA VAL A 110 18.39 3.08 -32.79
C VAL A 110 17.45 3.60 -33.85
N GLY A 111 17.22 4.90 -33.91
CA GLY A 111 16.32 5.52 -34.86
C GLY A 111 14.86 5.59 -34.37
N ASN A 112 13.96 4.91 -35.05
CA ASN A 112 12.51 5.01 -34.75
C ASN A 112 12.11 4.32 -33.45
N VAL A 113 11.53 5.09 -32.52
CA VAL A 113 11.03 4.57 -31.24
C VAL A 113 9.84 3.62 -31.43
N ALA A 114 9.07 3.76 -32.50
CA ALA A 114 7.91 2.90 -32.80
C ALA A 114 8.30 1.44 -33.12
N ASP A 115 9.59 1.13 -33.28
CA ASP A 115 10.09 -0.23 -33.50
C ASP A 115 10.53 -0.95 -32.21
N TRP A 116 10.16 -0.41 -31.06
CA TRP A 116 10.57 -0.94 -29.74
C TRP A 116 10.16 -2.40 -29.53
N ASP A 117 9.00 -2.81 -30.05
CA ASP A 117 8.48 -4.17 -29.90
C ASP A 117 9.32 -5.21 -30.67
N GLN A 118 9.97 -4.82 -31.76
CA GLN A 118 10.90 -5.67 -32.51
C GLN A 118 12.19 -5.97 -31.70
N LYS A 119 12.49 -5.15 -30.69
CA LYS A 119 13.64 -5.35 -29.79
C LYS A 119 13.34 -6.28 -28.60
N VAL A 120 12.07 -6.60 -28.37
CA VAL A 120 11.65 -7.44 -27.25
C VAL A 120 12.29 -8.84 -27.28
N PRO A 121 12.32 -9.58 -28.39
CA PRO A 121 12.96 -10.90 -28.43
C PRO A 121 14.46 -10.85 -28.15
N SER A 122 15.19 -9.90 -28.73
CA SER A 122 16.64 -9.73 -28.47
C SER A 122 16.92 -9.29 -27.04
N ALA A 123 16.09 -8.43 -26.47
CA ALA A 123 16.19 -8.02 -25.06
C ALA A 123 15.93 -9.21 -24.11
N GLN A 124 14.97 -10.07 -24.43
CA GLN A 124 14.70 -11.29 -23.67
C GLN A 124 15.89 -12.24 -23.72
N LEU A 125 16.45 -12.49 -24.92
CA LEU A 125 17.64 -13.32 -25.07
C LEU A 125 18.81 -12.77 -24.28
N PHE A 126 19.09 -11.48 -24.38
CA PHE A 126 20.17 -10.82 -23.65
C PHE A 126 20.01 -10.97 -22.12
N LEU A 127 18.83 -10.69 -21.58
CA LEU A 127 18.56 -10.79 -20.15
C LEU A 127 18.71 -12.23 -19.64
N ASN A 128 18.31 -13.23 -20.43
CA ASN A 128 18.37 -14.62 -20.07
C ASN A 128 19.77 -15.23 -20.23
N SER A 129 20.62 -14.65 -21.09
CA SER A 129 22.00 -15.08 -21.29
C SER A 129 22.99 -14.35 -20.40
N LYS A 130 22.58 -13.27 -19.72
CA LYS A 130 23.46 -12.48 -18.84
C LYS A 130 23.72 -13.23 -17.54
N TYR A 131 25.00 -13.30 -17.14
CA TYR A 131 25.40 -13.86 -15.85
C TYR A 131 24.78 -13.07 -14.68
N ASN A 132 24.17 -13.81 -13.78
CA ASN A 132 23.54 -13.28 -12.58
C ASN A 132 24.38 -13.63 -11.33
N ALA A 133 24.96 -12.61 -10.69
CA ALA A 133 25.81 -12.81 -9.52
C ALA A 133 25.10 -13.45 -8.31
N ARG A 134 23.75 -13.34 -8.23
CA ARG A 134 22.99 -13.97 -7.16
C ARG A 134 22.88 -15.48 -7.31
N THR A 135 22.65 -15.95 -8.53
CA THR A 135 22.53 -17.38 -8.85
C THR A 135 23.84 -18.00 -9.28
N LYS A 136 24.89 -17.18 -9.51
CA LYS A 136 26.17 -17.57 -10.08
C LYS A 136 26.04 -18.35 -11.38
N SER A 137 25.04 -18.03 -12.18
CA SER A 137 24.75 -18.67 -13.45
C SER A 137 23.92 -17.75 -14.33
N THR A 138 23.63 -18.15 -15.56
CA THR A 138 22.67 -17.43 -16.40
C THR A 138 21.25 -17.94 -16.14
N PRO A 139 20.22 -17.09 -16.26
CA PRO A 139 18.83 -17.53 -16.17
C PRO A 139 18.51 -18.68 -17.14
N PHE A 140 19.04 -18.61 -18.35
CA PHE A 140 18.88 -19.64 -19.37
C PHE A 140 19.43 -20.99 -18.91
N SER A 141 20.64 -21.01 -18.38
CA SER A 141 21.28 -22.27 -17.93
C SER A 141 20.53 -22.93 -16.78
N ILE A 142 19.99 -22.12 -15.85
CA ILE A 142 19.17 -22.65 -14.76
C ILE A 142 17.86 -23.20 -15.26
N MET A 143 17.21 -22.50 -16.19
CA MET A 143 15.90 -22.90 -16.73
C MET A 143 15.98 -24.18 -17.56
N PHE A 144 17.00 -24.32 -18.43
CA PHE A 144 17.08 -25.38 -19.42
C PHE A 144 18.18 -26.41 -19.16
N GLY A 145 18.98 -26.26 -18.12
CA GLY A 145 20.08 -27.18 -17.83
C GLY A 145 21.24 -27.16 -18.83
N ARG A 146 21.30 -26.17 -19.71
CA ARG A 146 22.36 -25.99 -20.70
C ARG A 146 22.65 -24.52 -20.91
N ASN A 147 23.83 -24.19 -21.38
CA ASN A 147 24.11 -22.84 -21.86
C ASN A 147 23.37 -22.58 -23.20
N PRO A 148 23.02 -21.34 -23.51
CA PRO A 148 22.64 -21.00 -24.87
C PRO A 148 23.80 -21.33 -25.82
N ASN A 149 23.49 -21.78 -27.03
CA ASN A 149 24.51 -21.97 -28.04
C ASN A 149 25.13 -20.60 -28.40
N ASP A 150 26.42 -20.59 -28.64
CA ASP A 150 27.08 -19.41 -29.17
C ASP A 150 26.59 -19.06 -30.57
N PHE A 151 26.72 -17.80 -30.95
CA PHE A 151 26.43 -17.37 -32.32
C PHE A 151 27.56 -17.83 -33.26
N ALA A 152 27.54 -19.09 -33.60
CA ALA A 152 28.53 -19.73 -34.48
C ALA A 152 27.83 -20.34 -35.71
N ASP A 153 28.63 -20.61 -36.73
CA ASP A 153 28.17 -21.31 -37.94
C ASP A 153 28.14 -22.84 -37.69
N PHE A 154 26.98 -23.32 -37.27
CA PHE A 154 26.75 -24.75 -37.03
C PHE A 154 26.58 -25.57 -38.31
N SER A 155 26.50 -24.96 -39.50
CA SER A 155 26.34 -25.69 -40.78
C SER A 155 27.53 -26.57 -41.12
N LYS A 156 28.67 -26.33 -40.49
CA LYS A 156 29.93 -27.07 -40.70
C LYS A 156 30.16 -28.21 -39.71
N GLU A 157 29.32 -28.31 -38.66
CA GLU A 157 29.41 -29.41 -37.69
C GLU A 157 28.88 -30.70 -38.32
N LYS A 158 29.72 -31.72 -38.45
CA LYS A 158 29.28 -33.04 -38.86
C LYS A 158 28.75 -33.80 -37.65
N ASP A 159 27.44 -34.04 -37.59
CA ASP A 159 26.82 -34.89 -36.59
C ASP A 159 27.28 -36.35 -36.74
N SER A 160 28.23 -36.75 -35.92
CA SER A 160 28.65 -38.14 -35.80
C SER A 160 28.15 -38.80 -34.49
N VAL A 161 27.14 -38.20 -33.87
CA VAL A 161 26.71 -38.64 -32.50
C VAL A 161 25.50 -39.56 -32.63
N THR A 162 25.63 -40.80 -32.15
CA THR A 162 24.51 -41.76 -32.12
C THR A 162 23.43 -41.31 -31.14
N THR A 163 22.17 -41.61 -31.46
CA THR A 163 20.98 -41.26 -30.66
C THR A 163 21.11 -41.79 -29.20
N GLU A 164 21.70 -42.95 -29.01
CA GLU A 164 21.91 -43.58 -27.68
C GLU A 164 22.89 -42.78 -26.83
N LYS A 165 23.96 -42.26 -27.42
CA LYS A 165 24.91 -41.37 -26.73
C LYS A 165 24.25 -40.09 -26.28
N ILE A 166 23.45 -39.46 -27.15
CA ILE A 166 22.68 -38.27 -26.82
C ILE A 166 21.73 -38.53 -25.64
N GLN A 167 20.97 -39.61 -25.70
CA GLN A 167 20.06 -40.01 -24.60
C GLN A 167 20.77 -40.20 -23.26
N ARG A 168 21.92 -40.87 -23.27
CA ARG A 168 22.71 -41.06 -22.06
C ARG A 168 23.21 -39.73 -21.49
N GLU A 169 23.78 -38.86 -22.33
CA GLU A 169 24.25 -37.57 -21.90
C GLU A 169 23.12 -36.70 -21.38
N LEU A 170 21.93 -36.78 -22.00
CA LEU A 170 20.75 -36.06 -21.52
C LEU A 170 20.31 -36.54 -20.15
N ARG A 171 20.25 -37.87 -19.90
CA ARG A 171 19.91 -38.43 -18.59
C ARG A 171 20.89 -38.01 -17.51
N GLU A 172 22.19 -38.02 -17.81
CA GLU A 172 23.24 -37.60 -16.88
C GLU A 172 23.12 -36.07 -16.61
N LYS A 173 22.84 -35.28 -17.61
CA LYS A 173 22.55 -33.84 -17.43
C LYS A 173 21.35 -33.59 -16.53
N ILE A 174 20.22 -34.25 -16.80
CA ILE A 174 19.01 -34.11 -15.98
C ILE A 174 19.31 -34.53 -14.54
N LYS A 175 19.97 -35.65 -14.32
CA LYS A 175 20.37 -36.10 -12.99
C LYS A 175 21.24 -35.05 -12.28
N ARG A 176 22.29 -34.56 -12.94
CA ARG A 176 23.18 -33.53 -12.41
C ARG A 176 22.41 -32.19 -12.09
N MET A 177 21.47 -31.79 -12.95
CA MET A 177 20.66 -30.61 -12.70
C MET A 177 19.82 -30.80 -11.43
N THR A 178 19.14 -31.93 -11.29
CA THR A 178 18.22 -32.21 -10.18
C THR A 178 18.95 -32.40 -8.86
N GLU A 179 20.05 -33.15 -8.86
CA GLU A 179 20.73 -33.55 -7.64
C GLU A 179 21.78 -32.53 -7.16
N VAL A 180 22.38 -31.78 -8.07
CA VAL A 180 23.50 -30.89 -7.73
C VAL A 180 23.16 -29.40 -8.01
N VAL A 181 22.74 -29.06 -9.22
CA VAL A 181 22.65 -27.66 -9.63
C VAL A 181 21.49 -26.97 -8.97
N TYR A 182 20.29 -27.53 -9.03
CA TYR A 182 19.11 -26.89 -8.43
C TYR A 182 19.22 -26.75 -6.90
N PRO A 183 19.64 -27.75 -6.13
CA PRO A 183 19.90 -27.56 -4.70
C PRO A 183 20.94 -26.49 -4.41
N ALA A 184 22.07 -26.48 -5.13
CA ALA A 184 23.11 -25.45 -4.96
C ALA A 184 22.61 -24.04 -5.26
N VAL A 185 21.85 -23.86 -6.34
CA VAL A 185 21.22 -22.57 -6.69
C VAL A 185 20.21 -22.16 -5.62
N TYR A 186 19.39 -23.09 -5.15
CA TYR A 186 18.42 -22.83 -4.09
C TYR A 186 19.09 -22.33 -2.81
N GLU A 187 20.10 -23.06 -2.31
CA GLU A 187 20.85 -22.65 -1.11
C GLU A 187 21.57 -21.31 -1.29
N GLN A 188 22.15 -21.08 -2.48
CA GLN A 188 22.79 -19.81 -2.79
C GLN A 188 21.78 -18.66 -2.78
N VAL A 189 20.63 -18.82 -3.41
CA VAL A 189 19.56 -17.79 -3.44
C VAL A 189 19.03 -17.54 -2.03
N LYS A 190 18.81 -18.59 -1.25
CA LYS A 190 18.36 -18.51 0.15
C LYS A 190 19.36 -17.73 1.00
N SER A 191 20.63 -18.10 0.97
CA SER A 191 21.71 -17.41 1.71
C SER A 191 21.81 -15.92 1.35
N VAL A 192 21.79 -15.58 0.05
CA VAL A 192 21.83 -14.19 -0.40
C VAL A 192 20.60 -13.42 0.04
N THR A 193 19.41 -14.04 -0.02
CA THR A 193 18.15 -13.43 0.39
C THR A 193 18.13 -13.17 1.90
N GLU A 194 18.60 -14.11 2.71
CA GLU A 194 18.70 -13.96 4.17
C GLU A 194 19.69 -12.85 4.56
N LYS A 195 20.88 -12.82 3.93
CA LYS A 195 21.85 -11.73 4.13
C LYS A 195 21.28 -10.36 3.78
N GLN A 196 20.55 -10.27 2.67
CA GLN A 196 19.91 -9.01 2.26
C GLN A 196 18.79 -8.60 3.20
N LYS A 197 17.98 -9.59 3.68
CA LYS A 197 16.94 -9.35 4.69
C LYS A 197 17.57 -8.83 5.98
N LYS A 198 18.59 -9.50 6.50
CA LYS A 198 19.31 -9.08 7.72
C LYS A 198 19.86 -7.67 7.58
N LYS A 199 20.60 -7.38 6.51
CA LYS A 199 21.15 -6.03 6.24
C LYS A 199 20.05 -4.97 6.12
N PHE A 200 18.90 -5.32 5.53
CA PHE A 200 17.78 -4.41 5.45
C PHE A 200 17.15 -4.17 6.83
N ASP A 201 16.93 -5.22 7.60
CA ASP A 201 16.31 -5.13 8.93
C ASP A 201 17.22 -4.35 9.91
N GLU A 202 18.54 -4.47 9.77
CA GLU A 202 19.54 -3.68 10.50
C GLU A 202 19.50 -2.19 10.11
N SER A 203 19.38 -1.89 8.80
CA SER A 203 19.36 -0.51 8.30
C SER A 203 18.03 0.19 8.43
N HIS A 204 16.94 -0.57 8.50
CA HIS A 204 15.57 -0.07 8.63
C HIS A 204 14.97 -0.64 9.90
N LYS A 205 15.04 0.11 10.99
CA LYS A 205 14.30 -0.22 12.22
C LYS A 205 12.82 -0.33 11.86
N LEU A 206 12.36 -1.57 11.70
CA LEU A 206 10.94 -1.84 11.51
C LEU A 206 10.23 -1.50 12.82
N SER A 207 9.60 -0.36 12.84
CA SER A 207 8.74 -0.01 13.96
C SER A 207 7.57 -0.99 13.99
N GLU A 208 7.46 -1.76 15.06
CA GLU A 208 6.23 -2.48 15.34
C GLU A 208 5.25 -1.55 16.04
N PHE A 209 4.01 -1.64 15.60
CA PHE A 209 2.94 -0.84 16.17
C PHE A 209 2.02 -1.77 16.97
N PRO A 210 1.97 -1.64 18.32
CA PRO A 210 1.05 -2.40 19.14
C PRO A 210 -0.41 -2.17 18.74
N ILE A 211 -1.27 -3.16 18.95
CA ILE A 211 -2.72 -3.01 18.80
C ILE A 211 -3.18 -1.88 19.74
N ARG A 212 -4.10 -1.05 19.28
CA ARG A 212 -4.60 0.18 19.93
C ARG A 212 -3.61 1.35 19.99
N SER A 213 -2.40 1.24 19.43
CA SER A 213 -1.51 2.41 19.32
C SER A 213 -2.01 3.39 18.26
N THR A 214 -1.76 4.67 18.50
CA THR A 214 -2.10 5.75 17.56
C THR A 214 -0.96 5.97 16.57
N VAL A 215 -1.30 6.02 15.29
CA VAL A 215 -0.35 6.19 14.19
C VAL A 215 -0.85 7.25 13.20
N MET A 216 0.10 7.86 12.49
CA MET A 216 -0.17 8.72 11.33
C MET A 216 0.26 8.02 10.05
N ILE A 217 -0.42 8.31 8.94
CA ILE A 217 -0.13 7.73 7.63
C ILE A 217 0.70 8.71 6.79
N LEU A 218 1.82 8.25 6.22
CA LEU A 218 2.63 9.02 5.29
C LEU A 218 1.85 9.26 3.99
N ILE A 219 1.77 10.53 3.55
CA ILE A 219 1.18 10.92 2.28
C ILE A 219 2.21 10.71 1.18
N THR A 220 1.95 9.75 0.28
CA THR A 220 2.83 9.42 -0.85
C THR A 220 2.59 10.30 -2.07
N GLU A 221 1.36 10.80 -2.23
CA GLU A 221 0.96 11.68 -3.33
C GLU A 221 0.86 13.11 -2.82
N LYS A 222 1.93 13.88 -2.99
CA LYS A 222 1.95 15.31 -2.65
C LYS A 222 1.67 16.12 -3.89
N GLN A 223 0.69 17.01 -3.79
CA GLN A 223 0.37 17.97 -4.85
C GLN A 223 1.28 19.21 -4.77
N ASN A 224 1.65 19.63 -3.55
CA ASN A 224 2.48 20.81 -3.31
C ASN A 224 3.63 20.51 -2.33
N LYS A 225 4.70 21.30 -2.39
CA LYS A 225 5.86 21.19 -1.47
C LYS A 225 5.52 21.49 -0.01
N LEU A 226 4.44 22.27 0.23
CA LEU A 226 3.99 22.67 1.56
C LEU A 226 2.93 21.72 2.14
N ASP A 227 2.50 20.69 1.40
CA ASP A 227 1.53 19.73 1.89
C ASP A 227 2.08 18.95 3.10
N PRO A 228 1.23 18.65 4.09
CA PRO A 228 1.64 17.91 5.26
C PRO A 228 2.22 16.54 4.87
N LYS A 229 3.29 16.15 5.54
CA LYS A 229 3.96 14.87 5.26
C LYS A 229 3.14 13.66 5.70
N TYR A 230 2.31 13.83 6.72
CA TYR A 230 1.48 12.78 7.30
C TYR A 230 0.03 13.26 7.41
N LYS A 231 -0.92 12.33 7.34
CA LYS A 231 -2.34 12.61 7.51
C LYS A 231 -2.90 11.88 8.72
N GLY A 232 -3.85 12.52 9.38
CA GLY A 232 -4.78 12.03 10.41
C GLY A 232 -4.14 11.33 11.59
N PHE A 233 -4.99 10.98 12.55
CA PHE A 233 -4.67 10.06 13.62
C PHE A 233 -5.51 8.80 13.39
N TYR A 234 -4.86 7.64 13.44
CA TYR A 234 -5.49 6.34 13.20
C TYR A 234 -5.12 5.40 14.34
N THR A 235 -6.04 4.54 14.73
CA THR A 235 -5.79 3.51 15.73
C THR A 235 -5.49 2.18 15.04
N VAL A 236 -4.46 1.50 15.48
CA VAL A 236 -4.12 0.15 15.00
C VAL A 236 -5.12 -0.85 15.54
N VAL A 237 -5.86 -1.52 14.65
CA VAL A 237 -6.86 -2.54 15.00
C VAL A 237 -6.21 -3.92 15.10
N ARG A 238 -5.48 -4.32 14.06
CA ARG A 238 -4.76 -5.60 14.02
C ARG A 238 -3.62 -5.58 12.99
N LYS A 239 -2.68 -6.50 13.18
CA LYS A 239 -1.62 -6.83 12.22
C LYS A 239 -2.07 -8.02 11.37
N THR A 240 -1.87 -7.96 10.06
CA THR A 240 -2.20 -9.06 9.14
C THR A 240 -1.04 -10.04 9.00
N ALA A 241 -1.29 -11.24 8.49
CA ALA A 241 -0.24 -12.23 8.19
C ALA A 241 0.80 -11.70 7.17
N ALA A 242 0.41 -10.76 6.30
CA ALA A 242 1.31 -10.09 5.36
C ALA A 242 2.12 -8.93 5.98
N ASN A 243 2.16 -8.80 7.31
CA ASN A 243 2.86 -7.75 8.05
C ASN A 243 2.39 -6.32 7.71
N THR A 244 1.13 -6.16 7.37
CA THR A 244 0.46 -4.87 7.20
C THR A 244 -0.51 -4.61 8.36
N TYR A 245 -0.95 -3.38 8.53
CA TYR A 245 -1.82 -2.97 9.63
C TYR A 245 -3.19 -2.54 9.12
N VAL A 246 -4.23 -3.02 9.77
CA VAL A 246 -5.60 -2.53 9.62
C VAL A 246 -5.78 -1.36 10.56
N LEU A 247 -6.22 -0.24 10.04
CA LEU A 247 -6.35 1.01 10.78
C LEU A 247 -7.81 1.45 10.87
N LYS A 248 -8.12 2.13 11.95
CA LYS A 248 -9.42 2.73 12.23
C LYS A 248 -9.21 4.24 12.38
N ASN A 249 -10.05 5.04 11.73
CA ASN A 249 -9.99 6.50 11.85
C ASN A 249 -10.61 6.99 13.18
N GLU A 250 -10.49 8.30 13.47
CA GLU A 250 -11.05 8.94 14.67
C GLU A 250 -12.57 8.74 14.80
N LYS A 251 -13.28 8.55 13.70
CA LYS A 251 -14.73 8.33 13.67
C LYS A 251 -15.15 6.87 13.87
N GLY A 252 -14.20 5.98 14.06
CA GLY A 252 -14.50 4.56 14.27
C GLY A 252 -14.55 3.70 13.01
N PHE A 253 -14.46 4.26 11.81
CA PHE A 253 -14.50 3.51 10.56
C PHE A 253 -13.16 2.90 10.22
N LEU A 254 -13.17 1.68 9.69
CA LEU A 254 -11.98 1.03 9.17
C LEU A 254 -11.54 1.70 7.87
N GLU A 255 -10.22 1.89 7.73
CA GLU A 255 -9.64 2.30 6.44
C GLU A 255 -9.84 1.19 5.39
N PRO A 256 -10.18 1.56 4.14
CA PRO A 256 -10.51 0.58 3.09
C PRO A 256 -9.32 -0.27 2.65
N ARG A 257 -8.11 0.04 3.10
CA ARG A 257 -6.87 -0.65 2.75
C ARG A 257 -5.98 -0.90 3.95
N ASN A 258 -5.09 -1.90 3.84
CA ASN A 258 -4.09 -2.18 4.85
C ASN A 258 -2.80 -1.40 4.57
N TYR A 259 -2.12 -0.96 5.62
CA TYR A 259 -0.93 -0.12 5.53
C TYR A 259 0.33 -0.89 5.97
N PRO A 260 1.43 -0.87 5.18
CA PRO A 260 2.70 -1.44 5.62
C PRO A 260 3.35 -0.55 6.70
N PRO A 261 4.21 -1.11 7.56
CA PRO A 261 4.89 -0.37 8.62
C PRO A 261 5.64 0.88 8.13
N SER A 262 6.18 0.83 6.91
CA SER A 262 6.95 1.91 6.30
C SER A 262 6.15 3.19 6.04
N LEU A 263 4.84 3.09 5.94
CA LEU A 263 3.93 4.23 5.75
C LEU A 263 3.36 4.74 7.06
N LEU A 264 3.70 4.11 8.18
CA LEU A 264 3.16 4.48 9.49
C LEU A 264 4.23 5.17 10.34
N LYS A 265 3.78 6.14 11.12
CA LYS A 265 4.58 6.81 12.14
C LYS A 265 3.82 6.76 13.46
N LYS A 266 4.45 6.24 14.51
CA LYS A 266 3.87 6.25 15.85
C LYS A 266 3.74 7.70 16.33
N VAL A 267 2.59 8.04 16.89
CA VAL A 267 2.38 9.30 17.58
C VAL A 267 2.88 9.12 19.00
N SER A 268 3.68 10.05 19.48
CA SER A 268 4.14 10.02 20.88
C SER A 268 2.96 10.40 21.80
N ASP A 269 2.91 9.75 22.97
CA ASP A 269 1.85 9.99 23.95
C ASP A 269 1.79 11.47 24.39
N LYS A 270 2.93 12.18 24.37
CA LYS A 270 3.00 13.64 24.59
C LYS A 270 2.19 14.48 23.60
N ILE A 271 2.02 14.02 22.35
CA ILE A 271 1.21 14.73 21.34
C ILE A 271 -0.28 14.45 21.58
N LEU A 272 -0.61 13.28 22.15
CA LEU A 272 -1.97 12.93 22.53
C LEU A 272 -2.42 13.66 23.81
N GLU A 273 -1.52 13.88 24.75
CA GLU A 273 -1.79 14.66 25.97
C GLU A 273 -2.04 16.15 25.67
N ASN A 274 -1.51 16.70 24.57
CA ASN A 274 -1.78 18.07 24.12
C ASN A 274 -3.07 18.24 23.31
N LYS A 275 -3.76 17.15 22.95
CA LYS A 275 -5.13 17.17 22.48
C LYS A 275 -6.09 17.05 23.66
N ASN A 276 -6.06 18.03 24.55
CA ASN A 276 -7.24 18.35 25.34
C ASN A 276 -8.27 18.88 24.34
N ASP A 277 -9.13 18.02 23.84
CA ASP A 277 -10.26 18.41 23.02
C ASP A 277 -11.25 19.15 23.94
N PHE A 278 -11.10 20.46 23.99
CA PHE A 278 -12.05 21.34 24.62
C PHE A 278 -13.18 21.62 23.65
N PHE A 279 -14.41 21.41 24.09
CA PHE A 279 -15.60 21.71 23.33
C PHE A 279 -16.32 22.90 23.94
N GLU A 280 -16.93 23.76 23.16
CA GLU A 280 -17.66 24.90 23.66
C GLU A 280 -19.09 24.50 24.03
N VAL A 281 -19.49 24.78 25.27
CA VAL A 281 -20.85 24.58 25.74
C VAL A 281 -21.73 25.73 25.25
N GLU A 282 -22.80 25.44 24.53
CA GLU A 282 -23.80 26.44 24.13
C GLU A 282 -24.69 26.82 25.34
N ALA A 283 -25.18 25.82 26.04
CA ALA A 283 -26.01 25.99 27.24
C ALA A 283 -26.06 24.75 28.11
N ILE A 284 -26.30 24.94 29.42
CA ILE A 284 -26.73 23.89 30.30
C ILE A 284 -28.26 23.83 30.25
N ILE A 285 -28.81 22.65 29.92
CA ILE A 285 -30.25 22.43 29.69
C ILE A 285 -30.93 21.59 30.79
N GLY A 286 -30.15 21.01 31.70
CA GLY A 286 -30.69 20.22 32.82
C GLY A 286 -29.65 19.91 33.88
N HIS A 287 -30.11 19.47 35.04
CA HIS A 287 -29.24 18.95 36.10
C HIS A 287 -29.83 17.69 36.73
N LYS A 288 -29.01 16.86 37.30
CA LYS A 288 -29.39 15.73 38.15
C LYS A 288 -28.40 15.57 39.28
N LYS A 289 -28.84 15.04 40.42
CA LYS A 289 -27.95 14.72 41.54
C LYS A 289 -27.50 13.27 41.38
N GLY A 290 -26.21 13.02 41.41
CA GLY A 290 -25.62 11.68 41.39
C GLY A 290 -25.70 10.99 42.76
N ASP A 291 -25.35 9.69 42.77
CA ASP A 291 -25.36 8.87 44.00
C ASP A 291 -24.33 9.34 45.04
N ASP A 292 -23.29 10.03 44.58
CA ASP A 292 -22.23 10.67 45.37
C ASP A 292 -22.60 12.06 45.91
N ASN A 293 -23.86 12.44 45.82
CA ASN A 293 -24.40 13.76 46.21
C ASN A 293 -23.86 14.95 45.39
N LYS A 294 -23.13 14.70 44.25
CA LYS A 294 -22.64 15.72 43.35
C LYS A 294 -23.63 15.98 42.20
N TYR A 295 -23.59 17.20 41.67
CA TYR A 295 -24.45 17.57 40.53
C TYR A 295 -23.79 17.19 39.20
N MET A 296 -24.58 16.64 38.29
CA MET A 296 -24.25 16.43 36.90
C MET A 296 -25.13 17.36 36.05
N TYR A 297 -24.52 18.00 35.05
CA TYR A 297 -25.18 18.99 34.20
C TYR A 297 -25.33 18.46 32.79
N ARG A 298 -26.51 18.53 32.20
CA ARG A 298 -26.74 18.20 30.82
C ARG A 298 -26.31 19.37 29.95
N CYS A 299 -25.25 19.16 29.16
CA CYS A 299 -24.65 20.17 28.29
C CYS A 299 -25.14 20.05 26.88
N LYS A 300 -25.62 21.15 26.33
CA LYS A 300 -25.80 21.34 24.88
C LYS A 300 -24.53 21.95 24.34
N TRP A 301 -23.96 21.28 23.31
CA TRP A 301 -22.70 21.67 22.72
C TRP A 301 -22.88 22.64 21.55
N LEU A 302 -22.04 23.65 21.46
CA LEU A 302 -22.07 24.63 20.37
C LEU A 302 -21.79 23.94 19.03
N ASP A 303 -22.64 24.17 18.02
CA ASP A 303 -22.59 23.57 16.70
C ASP A 303 -22.84 22.06 16.62
N TYR A 304 -23.36 21.42 17.69
CA TYR A 304 -23.75 20.02 17.72
C TYR A 304 -25.28 19.89 17.88
N ASP A 305 -25.81 18.77 17.32
CA ASP A 305 -27.23 18.39 17.45
C ASP A 305 -27.52 17.87 18.88
N GLU A 306 -28.77 17.91 19.30
CA GLU A 306 -29.26 17.44 20.63
C GLU A 306 -28.90 15.95 20.91
N SER A 307 -28.67 15.13 19.87
CA SER A 307 -28.20 13.76 20.02
C SER A 307 -26.80 13.64 20.65
N TYR A 308 -26.03 14.72 20.67
CA TYR A 308 -24.68 14.79 21.28
C TYR A 308 -24.69 15.35 22.68
N ASP A 309 -25.83 15.75 23.24
CA ASP A 309 -25.93 16.23 24.62
C ASP A 309 -25.42 15.18 25.60
N THR A 310 -24.52 15.57 26.48
CA THR A 310 -23.94 14.70 27.49
C THR A 310 -24.18 15.23 28.92
N TRP A 311 -24.06 14.33 29.88
CA TRP A 311 -24.08 14.68 31.31
C TRP A 311 -22.66 14.82 31.80
N GLU A 312 -22.27 16.05 32.21
CA GLU A 312 -20.94 16.40 32.65
C GLU A 312 -20.91 16.78 34.11
N PRO A 313 -19.92 16.30 34.90
CA PRO A 313 -19.72 16.73 36.28
C PRO A 313 -19.16 18.15 36.30
N GLU A 314 -19.33 18.85 37.44
CA GLU A 314 -18.85 20.23 37.64
C GLU A 314 -17.35 20.36 37.36
N GLU A 315 -16.56 19.34 37.67
CA GLU A 315 -15.10 19.30 37.52
C GLU A 315 -14.62 19.43 36.04
N ASN A 316 -15.50 19.08 35.09
CA ASN A 316 -15.19 19.15 33.65
C ASN A 316 -15.33 20.58 33.10
N PHE A 317 -15.90 21.50 33.83
CA PHE A 317 -16.07 22.90 33.40
C PHE A 317 -14.87 23.73 33.76
N THR A 318 -14.21 24.31 32.79
CA THR A 318 -13.06 25.22 32.99
C THR A 318 -13.49 26.60 33.50
N ASP A 319 -14.73 27.01 33.18
CA ASP A 319 -15.32 28.28 33.70
C ASP A 319 -16.68 28.00 34.36
N PRO A 320 -16.84 28.25 35.62
CA PRO A 320 -18.10 28.02 36.37
C PRO A 320 -19.22 28.98 36.01
N LYS A 321 -19.01 29.91 35.06
CA LYS A 321 -19.97 30.96 34.70
C LYS A 321 -21.30 30.37 34.21
N PHE A 322 -21.27 29.33 33.35
CA PHE A 322 -22.49 28.71 32.82
C PHE A 322 -23.27 27.95 33.88
N ILE A 323 -22.60 27.33 34.83
CA ILE A 323 -23.24 26.69 35.96
C ILE A 323 -23.96 27.75 36.81
N LYS A 324 -23.34 28.91 37.02
CA LYS A 324 -23.97 30.04 37.75
C LYS A 324 -25.16 30.60 36.95
N GLU A 325 -25.00 30.90 35.70
CA GLU A 325 -26.07 31.40 34.84
C GLU A 325 -27.24 30.44 34.78
N TYR A 326 -26.97 29.13 34.73
CA TYR A 326 -27.98 28.09 34.79
C TYR A 326 -28.76 28.15 36.12
N TRP A 327 -28.09 28.17 37.28
CA TRP A 327 -28.73 28.23 38.59
C TRP A 327 -29.47 29.55 38.81
N GLN A 328 -28.92 30.66 38.34
CA GLN A 328 -29.61 31.94 38.38
C GLN A 328 -30.91 31.94 37.59
N ARG A 329 -30.95 31.25 36.43
CA ARG A 329 -32.12 31.13 35.62
C ARG A 329 -33.22 30.27 36.27
N ILE A 330 -32.81 29.23 37.03
CA ILE A 330 -33.74 28.33 37.71
C ILE A 330 -34.21 28.88 39.05
N GLY A 331 -33.49 29.84 39.63
CA GLY A 331 -33.87 30.48 40.92
C GLY A 331 -33.44 29.72 42.17
N GLU A 332 -32.78 28.57 42.05
CA GLU A 332 -32.30 27.74 43.17
C GLU A 332 -30.81 27.47 43.01
N ALA A 333 -29.95 28.22 43.65
CA ALA A 333 -28.51 27.93 43.65
C ALA A 333 -28.17 27.12 44.93
N PRO A 334 -27.50 25.91 44.80
CA PRO A 334 -27.01 25.17 45.95
C PRO A 334 -26.02 26.00 46.80
N GLU A 335 -26.05 25.83 48.13
CA GLU A 335 -25.04 26.41 49.00
C GLU A 335 -23.67 25.88 48.66
N GLY A 336 -22.72 26.79 48.35
CA GLY A 336 -21.34 26.42 47.95
C GLY A 336 -20.90 26.99 46.61
N ILE A 337 -21.79 27.26 45.67
CA ILE A 337 -21.45 27.84 44.35
C ILE A 337 -21.10 29.34 44.43
N LYS A 338 -21.42 29.98 45.57
CA LYS A 338 -21.23 31.44 45.76
C LYS A 338 -19.76 31.88 45.92
N ASP A 339 -18.83 30.98 46.28
CA ASP A 339 -17.45 31.34 46.68
C ASP A 339 -16.35 31.13 45.62
N ILE A 340 -16.67 30.55 44.48
CA ILE A 340 -15.67 30.22 43.42
C ILE A 340 -15.15 31.48 42.70
N ASN A 341 -15.65 32.66 43.01
CA ASN A 341 -15.39 33.89 42.26
C ASN A 341 -14.03 34.56 42.48
N LYS A 342 -13.20 34.11 43.42
CA LYS A 342 -11.94 34.81 43.73
C LYS A 342 -10.71 34.33 43.00
N ALA A 343 -10.70 33.08 42.49
CA ALA A 343 -9.50 32.47 41.93
C ALA A 343 -9.29 32.65 40.42
N ASN A 344 -10.34 32.85 39.62
CA ASN A 344 -10.23 32.73 38.15
C ASN A 344 -10.57 33.98 37.31
N LYS A 345 -10.30 35.17 37.83
CA LYS A 345 -10.54 36.42 37.05
C LYS A 345 -9.65 36.61 35.82
N LYS A 346 -8.79 35.64 35.48
CA LYS A 346 -7.75 35.80 34.41
C LYS A 346 -7.84 34.84 33.23
N LEU A 347 -8.76 33.91 33.17
CA LEU A 347 -8.74 32.89 32.12
C LEU A 347 -10.03 32.90 31.28
N LEU A 348 -9.87 33.31 30.05
CA LEU A 348 -10.54 32.91 28.80
C LEU A 348 -12.03 33.24 28.60
N LYS A 349 -12.29 33.90 27.49
CA LYS A 349 -13.59 34.06 26.87
C LYS A 349 -14.07 32.69 26.33
N GLY A 350 -15.05 32.11 26.93
CA GLY A 350 -15.73 30.89 26.50
C GLY A 350 -15.52 29.69 27.43
N MET A 351 -16.57 28.93 27.62
CA MET A 351 -16.50 27.69 28.40
C MET A 351 -16.14 26.50 27.52
N LYS A 352 -15.25 25.65 28.03
CA LYS A 352 -14.81 24.45 27.36
C LYS A 352 -14.87 23.27 28.31
N VAL A 353 -15.34 22.12 27.79
CA VAL A 353 -15.40 20.88 28.57
C VAL A 353 -14.56 19.82 27.87
N ALA A 354 -13.80 19.03 28.65
CA ALA A 354 -12.99 17.95 28.12
C ALA A 354 -13.85 16.73 27.74
N ASN A 355 -13.67 16.23 26.49
CA ASN A 355 -14.16 14.94 26.01
C ASN A 355 -15.67 14.65 26.13
N PRO A 356 -16.52 15.20 25.27
CA PRO A 356 -17.88 14.66 25.13
C PRO A 356 -17.82 13.26 24.56
N THR A 357 -18.49 12.33 25.22
CA THR A 357 -18.67 10.96 24.66
C THR A 357 -19.82 10.98 23.66
N PRO A 358 -19.59 10.81 22.36
CA PRO A 358 -20.67 10.82 21.39
C PRO A 358 -21.59 9.63 21.65
N LYS A 359 -22.86 9.89 21.81
CA LYS A 359 -23.88 8.85 21.73
C LYS A 359 -24.20 8.63 20.26
N GLN A 360 -23.78 7.49 19.75
CA GLN A 360 -24.20 6.83 18.50
C GLN A 360 -24.17 7.65 17.19
N GLU A 361 -23.67 7.00 16.19
CA GLU A 361 -23.53 7.38 14.80
C GLU A 361 -24.84 7.85 14.15
N ALA A 362 -24.94 9.15 13.89
CA ALA A 362 -25.84 9.68 12.88
C ALA A 362 -25.07 10.68 12.04
N GLY A 363 -25.09 10.49 10.75
CA GLY A 363 -24.21 11.13 9.77
C GLY A 363 -24.18 12.66 9.84
N ILE A 364 -23.02 13.17 10.10
CA ILE A 364 -22.75 14.62 10.12
C ILE A 364 -22.69 15.14 8.68
N LYS A 365 -23.76 15.78 8.22
CA LYS A 365 -23.69 16.66 7.07
C LYS A 365 -23.01 17.95 7.48
N ARG A 366 -21.70 18.07 7.20
CA ARG A 366 -20.99 19.36 7.26
C ARG A 366 -21.64 20.34 6.28
N LYS A 367 -22.30 21.38 6.78
CA LYS A 367 -22.62 22.56 5.97
C LYS A 367 -21.28 23.25 5.61
N ARG A 368 -20.83 23.09 4.37
CA ARG A 368 -19.79 23.94 3.80
C ARG A 368 -20.36 25.34 3.64
N ASN A 369 -19.86 26.29 4.39
CA ASN A 369 -20.05 27.71 4.08
C ASN A 369 -19.37 28.02 2.75
N ALA A 370 -20.15 28.07 1.68
CA ALA A 370 -19.73 28.61 0.42
C ALA A 370 -19.56 30.13 0.56
N LYS A 371 -18.34 30.60 0.77
CA LYS A 371 -18.01 32.01 0.52
C LYS A 371 -18.06 32.23 -0.98
N THR A 372 -19.12 32.87 -1.40
CA THR A 372 -19.32 33.41 -2.76
C THR A 372 -18.23 34.44 -3.04
N VAL A 373 -17.23 34.06 -3.83
CA VAL A 373 -16.28 35.02 -4.40
C VAL A 373 -16.95 35.63 -5.62
N HIS A 374 -17.35 36.87 -5.48
CA HIS A 374 -17.81 37.70 -6.59
C HIS A 374 -16.62 37.98 -7.50
N ASN A 375 -16.59 37.34 -8.65
CA ASN A 375 -15.65 37.65 -9.73
C ASN A 375 -16.23 38.76 -10.62
N LYS A 376 -15.72 39.95 -10.42
CA LYS A 376 -16.02 41.10 -11.32
C LYS A 376 -15.19 40.93 -12.59
N ASN A 377 -15.83 40.49 -13.64
CA ASN A 377 -15.35 40.64 -14.99
C ASN A 377 -15.41 42.16 -15.38
N LYS A 378 -14.30 42.67 -15.84
CA LYS A 378 -14.32 43.81 -16.81
C LYS A 378 -13.14 43.71 -17.78
N ARG A 379 -13.53 43.45 -19.03
CA ARG A 379 -13.13 44.17 -20.28
C ARG A 379 -11.63 44.22 -20.59
N SER A 380 -11.19 44.06 -21.78
CA SER A 380 -11.58 44.11 -23.17
C SER A 380 -10.36 44.49 -24.01
N ARG A 381 -10.32 44.06 -25.28
CA ARG A 381 -9.56 44.63 -26.42
C ARG A 381 -8.05 44.34 -26.42
N SER A 382 -7.56 43.60 -27.32
CA SER A 382 -7.45 43.71 -28.79
C SER A 382 -6.95 42.38 -29.35
#